data_5e32ad30d4c853376c936f023eb08d76
#
_entry.id   5e32ad30d4c853376c936f023eb08d76
#
_cell.length_a   1.000
_cell.length_b   1.000
_cell.length_c   1.000
_cell.angle_alpha   90.00
_cell.angle_beta   90.00
_cell.angle_gamma   90.00
#
_symmetry.space_group_name_H-M   'P 1'
#
loop_
_entity.id
_entity.type
_entity.pdbx_description
1 polymer ?
#
loop_
_entity_poly.entity_id
_entity_poly.type
_entity_poly.pdbx_seq_one_letter_code
_entity_poly.pdbx_strand_id
1 'polypeptide(L)'
;MKLFSICTSQTTTLRDEWFLKTLQDDWELNIVQLQDAPQGNGDYLSPEWYFCIHKKIEVLINAIKENWNGIIIWADIDTQFFRPCTGIIEQTIQGNDIVFQLWHKNSTEVNTGFMAIRCNEKTLAFFKAASKVPFKGRDFADQDVINDLLKQGFPPVQWGLFPTDIYQVMLGLVPHTVALHHACATAEPYYENGRKISTMELKCEQLTLIRRFAEYSLLEKTIARLSALLKRAKNHVTIRLSGRK
;
A
#
# COMPACT_ATOMS: atom_id res chain seq x y z
N MET A 1 -16.37 3.58 11.00
CA MET A 1 -15.42 2.46 10.79
C MET A 1 -14.18 2.69 11.63
N LYS A 2 -13.40 1.64 11.92
CA LYS A 2 -12.12 1.76 12.62
C LYS A 2 -10.97 1.54 11.64
N LEU A 3 -9.96 2.42 11.71
CA LEU A 3 -8.75 2.30 10.91
C LEU A 3 -7.61 1.79 11.79
N PHE A 4 -6.90 0.79 11.30
CA PHE A 4 -5.73 0.20 11.94
C PHE A 4 -4.48 0.46 11.11
N SER A 5 -3.39 0.76 11.79
CA SER A 5 -2.05 0.92 11.23
C SER A 5 -0.99 0.58 12.27
N ILE A 6 0.24 0.47 11.84
CA ILE A 6 1.42 0.35 12.72
C ILE A 6 2.40 1.48 12.42
N CYS A 7 3.13 1.91 13.44
CA CYS A 7 4.15 2.95 13.33
C CYS A 7 5.37 2.55 14.18
N THR A 8 6.57 2.71 13.64
CA THR A 8 7.84 2.61 14.36
C THR A 8 8.37 4.01 14.68
N SER A 9 9.45 4.12 15.46
CA SER A 9 10.12 5.41 15.70
C SER A 9 10.63 6.04 14.40
N GLN A 10 11.01 5.24 13.41
CA GLN A 10 11.53 5.69 12.12
C GLN A 10 10.43 6.21 11.19
N THR A 11 9.18 5.76 11.37
CA THR A 11 8.05 6.13 10.50
C THR A 11 7.15 7.23 11.08
N THR A 12 7.55 7.87 12.21
CA THR A 12 6.78 8.95 12.85
C THR A 12 6.53 10.12 11.91
N THR A 13 7.50 10.52 11.11
CA THR A 13 7.33 11.59 10.10
C THR A 13 6.25 11.24 9.08
N LEU A 14 6.20 9.98 8.61
CA LEU A 14 5.14 9.53 7.68
C LEU A 14 3.78 9.61 8.36
N ARG A 15 3.68 9.17 9.63
CA ARG A 15 2.45 9.26 10.41
C ARG A 15 1.98 10.71 10.57
N ASP A 16 2.86 11.61 11.04
CA ASP A 16 2.46 12.93 11.49
C ASP A 16 2.29 13.92 10.33
N GLU A 17 3.21 13.91 9.35
CA GLU A 17 3.21 14.87 8.25
C GLU A 17 2.34 14.45 7.06
N TRP A 18 2.08 13.15 6.90
CA TRP A 18 1.36 12.64 5.76
C TRP A 18 0.06 11.96 6.15
N PHE A 19 0.11 10.93 6.97
CA PHE A 19 -1.04 10.11 7.29
C PHE A 19 -2.10 10.90 8.09
N LEU A 20 -1.80 11.33 9.30
CA LEU A 20 -2.73 12.04 10.18
C LEU A 20 -3.13 13.41 9.62
N LYS A 21 -2.16 14.16 9.09
CA LYS A 21 -2.39 15.50 8.57
C LYS A 21 -3.31 15.55 7.35
N THR A 22 -3.41 14.46 6.61
CA THR A 22 -4.19 14.40 5.37
C THR A 22 -5.48 13.60 5.48
N LEU A 23 -5.66 12.84 6.54
CA LEU A 23 -6.88 12.05 6.77
C LEU A 23 -8.10 12.98 6.83
N GLN A 24 -9.14 12.65 6.07
CA GLN A 24 -10.36 13.46 5.95
C GLN A 24 -11.62 12.74 6.44
N ASP A 25 -11.54 11.43 6.64
CA ASP A 25 -12.61 10.64 7.23
C ASP A 25 -12.54 10.71 8.76
N ASP A 26 -13.68 10.62 9.43
CA ASP A 26 -13.83 10.62 10.89
C ASP A 26 -13.71 9.21 11.50
N TRP A 27 -12.80 8.39 10.97
CA TRP A 27 -12.60 7.03 11.45
C TRP A 27 -11.96 7.01 12.84
N GLU A 28 -12.36 6.04 13.67
CA GLU A 28 -11.66 5.74 14.90
C GLU A 28 -10.27 5.18 14.61
N LEU A 29 -9.21 5.89 15.05
CA LEU A 29 -7.83 5.54 14.71
C LEU A 29 -7.22 4.62 15.78
N ASN A 30 -6.68 3.50 15.31
CA ASN A 30 -5.97 2.51 16.10
C ASN A 30 -4.56 2.31 15.53
N ILE A 31 -3.66 3.27 15.77
CA ILE A 31 -2.27 3.22 15.32
C ILE A 31 -1.41 2.62 16.43
N VAL A 32 -0.93 1.40 16.20
CA VAL A 32 -0.07 0.68 17.16
C VAL A 32 1.36 1.17 17.02
N GLN A 33 1.88 1.81 18.10
CA GLN A 33 3.29 2.20 18.17
C GLN A 33 4.14 0.99 18.52
N LEU A 34 5.00 0.55 17.60
CA LEU A 34 5.93 -0.56 17.79
C LEU A 34 7.22 -0.05 18.44
N GLN A 35 7.36 -0.28 19.75
CA GLN A 35 8.53 0.17 20.53
C GLN A 35 9.73 -0.77 20.37
N ASP A 36 9.49 -2.07 20.17
CA ASP A 36 10.51 -3.11 20.10
C ASP A 36 10.98 -3.42 18.67
N ALA A 37 10.67 -2.51 17.71
CA ALA A 37 11.14 -2.68 16.34
C ALA A 37 12.68 -2.65 16.30
N PRO A 38 13.32 -3.58 15.59
CA PRO A 38 14.75 -3.52 15.37
C PRO A 38 15.16 -2.18 14.78
N GLN A 39 16.30 -1.63 15.20
CA GLN A 39 16.80 -0.41 14.60
C GLN A 39 17.19 -0.66 13.14
N GLY A 40 16.74 0.25 12.25
CA GLY A 40 16.96 0.15 10.82
C GLY A 40 16.56 1.44 10.12
N ASN A 41 16.63 1.41 8.78
CA ASN A 41 16.23 2.52 7.92
C ASN A 41 14.87 2.30 7.25
N GLY A 42 14.09 1.31 7.68
CA GLY A 42 12.84 0.90 7.02
C GLY A 42 13.07 0.31 5.61
N ASP A 43 14.31 -0.06 5.29
CA ASP A 43 14.64 -0.61 3.98
C ASP A 43 13.90 -1.93 3.73
N TYR A 44 13.46 -2.13 2.50
CA TYR A 44 12.82 -3.37 2.05
C TYR A 44 13.69 -4.59 2.37
N LEU A 45 13.09 -5.66 2.90
CA LEU A 45 13.73 -6.88 3.37
C LEU A 45 14.68 -6.72 4.58
N SER A 46 14.72 -5.56 5.23
CA SER A 46 15.48 -5.37 6.48
C SER A 46 14.82 -6.12 7.65
N PRO A 47 15.55 -6.39 8.74
CA PRO A 47 14.97 -6.98 9.96
C PRO A 47 13.79 -6.17 10.52
N GLU A 48 13.87 -4.84 10.47
CA GLU A 48 12.79 -3.95 10.87
C GLU A 48 11.55 -4.14 9.99
N TRP A 49 11.75 -4.21 8.67
CA TRP A 49 10.69 -4.40 7.72
C TRP A 49 9.96 -5.74 7.93
N TYR A 50 10.69 -6.85 8.10
CA TYR A 50 10.10 -8.16 8.43
C TYR A 50 9.35 -8.13 9.76
N PHE A 51 9.89 -7.45 10.78
CA PHE A 51 9.22 -7.28 12.05
C PHE A 51 7.86 -6.56 11.88
N CYS A 52 7.83 -5.48 11.11
CA CYS A 52 6.59 -4.73 10.81
C CYS A 52 5.56 -5.60 10.10
N ILE A 53 5.97 -6.41 9.11
CA ILE A 53 5.06 -7.31 8.38
C ILE A 53 4.42 -8.34 9.31
N HIS A 54 5.21 -8.97 10.19
CA HIS A 54 4.67 -9.90 11.18
C HIS A 54 3.68 -9.21 12.11
N LYS A 55 4.01 -8.02 12.62
CA LYS A 55 3.15 -7.24 13.49
C LYS A 55 1.86 -6.79 12.80
N LYS A 56 1.92 -6.45 11.53
CA LYS A 56 0.74 -6.16 10.70
C LYS A 56 -0.27 -7.29 10.75
N ILE A 57 0.16 -8.52 10.49
CA ILE A 57 -0.72 -9.70 10.50
C ILE A 57 -1.28 -9.96 11.91
N GLU A 58 -0.47 -9.83 12.97
CA GLU A 58 -0.93 -9.97 14.35
C GLU A 58 -2.00 -8.92 14.70
N VAL A 59 -1.77 -7.66 14.35
CA VAL A 59 -2.72 -6.56 14.57
C VAL A 59 -4.03 -6.82 13.82
N LEU A 60 -3.98 -7.25 12.56
CA LEU A 60 -5.15 -7.58 11.77
C LEU A 60 -5.98 -8.71 12.39
N ILE A 61 -5.34 -9.79 12.85
CA ILE A 61 -6.02 -10.90 13.53
C ILE A 61 -6.75 -10.41 14.79
N ASN A 62 -6.13 -9.57 15.58
CA ASN A 62 -6.73 -9.04 16.80
C ASN A 62 -7.86 -8.05 16.48
N ALA A 63 -7.63 -7.14 15.54
CA ALA A 63 -8.64 -6.19 15.08
C ALA A 63 -9.92 -6.89 14.57
N ILE A 64 -9.78 -7.98 13.81
CA ILE A 64 -10.92 -8.77 13.33
C ILE A 64 -11.71 -9.38 14.51
N LYS A 65 -11.02 -9.93 15.52
CA LYS A 65 -11.68 -10.53 16.70
C LYS A 65 -12.44 -9.48 17.52
N GLU A 66 -11.83 -8.30 17.70
CA GLU A 66 -12.37 -7.21 18.53
C GLU A 66 -13.52 -6.46 17.85
N ASN A 67 -13.63 -6.54 16.53
CA ASN A 67 -14.63 -5.83 15.74
C ASN A 67 -15.58 -6.77 14.99
N TRP A 68 -15.94 -7.90 15.61
CA TRP A 68 -16.77 -8.95 15.02
C TRP A 68 -18.07 -8.42 14.39
N ASN A 69 -18.38 -8.88 13.19
CA ASN A 69 -19.49 -8.44 12.32
C ASN A 69 -19.36 -6.98 11.80
N GLY A 70 -18.29 -6.26 12.14
CA GLY A 70 -17.99 -4.94 11.61
C GLY A 70 -17.13 -4.94 10.36
N ILE A 71 -16.75 -3.75 9.92
CA ILE A 71 -15.77 -3.50 8.87
C ILE A 71 -14.64 -2.70 9.49
N ILE A 72 -13.41 -3.18 9.32
CA ILE A 72 -12.18 -2.46 9.65
C ILE A 72 -11.44 -2.06 8.40
N ILE A 73 -10.60 -1.03 8.52
CA ILE A 73 -9.71 -0.54 7.49
C ILE A 73 -8.28 -0.78 7.96
N TRP A 74 -7.46 -1.30 7.07
CA TRP A 74 -6.02 -1.28 7.21
C TRP A 74 -5.44 -0.23 6.27
N ALA A 75 -4.52 0.59 6.75
CA ALA A 75 -3.70 1.46 5.92
C ALA A 75 -2.25 1.43 6.42
N ASP A 76 -1.30 1.18 5.52
CA ASP A 76 0.11 1.35 5.84
C ASP A 76 0.40 2.82 6.14
N ILE A 77 1.32 3.09 7.07
CA ILE A 77 1.54 4.43 7.62
C ILE A 77 2.10 5.45 6.59
N ASP A 78 2.57 4.97 5.44
CA ASP A 78 3.03 5.75 4.29
C ASP A 78 1.91 6.09 3.29
N THR A 79 0.71 6.24 3.80
CA THR A 79 -0.49 6.62 3.06
C THR A 79 -0.79 8.11 3.25
N GLN A 80 -1.28 8.77 2.20
CA GLN A 80 -1.87 10.12 2.24
C GLN A 80 -3.25 10.14 1.60
N PHE A 81 -4.12 11.01 2.10
CA PHE A 81 -5.51 11.12 1.68
C PHE A 81 -5.74 12.46 0.97
N PHE A 82 -6.60 12.47 -0.06
CA PHE A 82 -6.96 13.67 -0.83
C PHE A 82 -8.44 13.99 -0.78
N ARG A 83 -9.27 13.01 -0.40
CA ARG A 83 -10.71 13.14 -0.18
C ARG A 83 -11.21 12.00 0.71
N PRO A 84 -12.42 12.12 1.28
CA PRO A 84 -13.01 11.03 2.06
C PRO A 84 -13.10 9.74 1.24
N CYS A 85 -12.75 8.61 1.88
CA CYS A 85 -12.72 7.28 1.28
C CYS A 85 -13.88 6.38 1.73
N THR A 86 -14.64 6.78 2.76
CA THR A 86 -15.74 5.99 3.33
C THR A 86 -16.71 5.50 2.24
N GLY A 87 -17.19 6.38 1.36
CA GLY A 87 -18.14 5.99 0.31
C GLY A 87 -17.54 4.97 -0.70
N ILE A 88 -16.24 5.08 -1.02
CA ILE A 88 -15.54 4.12 -1.89
C ILE A 88 -15.48 2.74 -1.19
N ILE A 89 -15.16 2.73 0.10
CA ILE A 89 -15.07 1.49 0.90
C ILE A 89 -16.44 0.82 0.98
N GLU A 90 -17.48 1.56 1.36
CA GLU A 90 -18.84 1.04 1.51
C GLU A 90 -19.37 0.44 0.20
N GLN A 91 -19.08 1.08 -0.92
CA GLN A 91 -19.48 0.58 -2.23
C GLN A 91 -18.72 -0.69 -2.62
N THR A 92 -17.41 -0.74 -2.40
CA THR A 92 -16.56 -1.84 -2.89
C THR A 92 -16.58 -3.08 -1.99
N ILE A 93 -16.84 -2.93 -0.68
CA ILE A 93 -16.90 -4.05 0.26
C ILE A 93 -18.22 -4.86 0.14
N GLN A 94 -19.21 -4.34 -0.61
CA GLN A 94 -20.47 -5.07 -0.82
C GLN A 94 -20.21 -6.38 -1.56
N GLY A 95 -20.64 -7.50 -0.94
CA GLY A 95 -20.43 -8.85 -1.49
C GLY A 95 -19.03 -9.41 -1.30
N ASN A 96 -18.09 -8.63 -0.74
CA ASN A 96 -16.71 -9.05 -0.48
C ASN A 96 -16.46 -9.21 1.03
N ASP A 97 -15.61 -10.17 1.38
CA ASP A 97 -15.03 -10.31 2.72
C ASP A 97 -13.81 -9.38 2.88
N ILE A 98 -13.02 -9.21 1.81
CA ILE A 98 -11.84 -8.33 1.78
C ILE A 98 -11.79 -7.56 0.46
N VAL A 99 -11.41 -6.28 0.52
CA VAL A 99 -11.10 -5.46 -0.66
C VAL A 99 -9.67 -4.96 -0.53
N PHE A 100 -8.89 -5.13 -1.60
CA PHE A 100 -7.48 -4.79 -1.65
C PHE A 100 -7.20 -3.66 -2.64
N GLN A 101 -6.04 -3.03 -2.52
CA GLN A 101 -5.48 -2.22 -3.60
C GLN A 101 -5.06 -3.08 -4.78
N LEU A 102 -5.15 -2.55 -5.98
CA LEU A 102 -4.58 -3.17 -7.18
C LEU A 102 -3.05 -3.02 -7.15
N TRP A 103 -2.31 -4.13 -7.34
CA TRP A 103 -0.83 -4.11 -7.35
C TRP A 103 -0.28 -3.28 -8.52
N HIS A 104 -0.63 -3.63 -9.73
CA HIS A 104 -0.34 -2.82 -10.91
C HIS A 104 -1.35 -3.10 -12.03
N LYS A 105 -1.43 -2.22 -13.00
CA LYS A 105 -2.33 -2.36 -14.15
C LYS A 105 -2.01 -3.66 -14.88
N ASN A 106 -3.00 -4.48 -15.12
CA ASN A 106 -2.94 -5.81 -15.73
C ASN A 106 -2.38 -6.92 -14.81
N SER A 107 -2.19 -6.67 -13.52
CA SER A 107 -1.91 -7.71 -12.54
C SER A 107 -3.19 -8.36 -12.04
N THR A 108 -3.12 -9.64 -11.72
CA THR A 108 -4.10 -10.35 -10.90
C THR A 108 -3.72 -10.34 -9.43
N GLU A 109 -2.58 -9.74 -9.10
CA GLU A 109 -2.07 -9.64 -7.74
C GLU A 109 -2.58 -8.38 -7.05
N VAL A 110 -2.76 -8.51 -5.74
CA VAL A 110 -3.22 -7.43 -4.88
C VAL A 110 -2.06 -6.78 -4.14
N ASN A 111 -2.24 -5.52 -3.74
CA ASN A 111 -1.39 -4.81 -2.79
C ASN A 111 -2.09 -4.74 -1.44
N THR A 112 -1.34 -4.92 -0.35
CA THR A 112 -1.86 -4.99 1.02
C THR A 112 -1.70 -3.69 1.80
N GLY A 113 -1.23 -2.62 1.17
CA GLY A 113 -1.00 -1.32 1.83
C GLY A 113 -2.28 -0.60 2.23
N PHE A 114 -3.40 -0.87 1.53
CA PHE A 114 -4.72 -0.40 1.93
C PHE A 114 -5.77 -1.48 1.70
N MET A 115 -6.51 -1.82 2.75
CA MET A 115 -7.52 -2.89 2.71
C MET A 115 -8.77 -2.49 3.48
N ALA A 116 -9.94 -2.93 3.00
CA ALA A 116 -11.16 -2.98 3.81
C ALA A 116 -11.49 -4.45 4.09
N ILE A 117 -11.81 -4.77 5.35
CA ILE A 117 -11.93 -6.14 5.82
C ILE A 117 -13.22 -6.28 6.62
N ARG A 118 -14.09 -7.17 6.21
CA ARG A 118 -15.27 -7.59 6.99
C ARG A 118 -14.81 -8.56 8.08
N CYS A 119 -15.10 -8.23 9.32
CA CYS A 119 -14.68 -9.04 10.47
C CYS A 119 -15.60 -10.23 10.67
N ASN A 120 -15.21 -11.39 10.15
CA ASN A 120 -15.95 -12.63 10.24
C ASN A 120 -15.01 -13.84 10.34
N GLU A 121 -15.59 -15.05 10.42
CA GLU A 121 -14.82 -16.29 10.55
C GLU A 121 -13.89 -16.54 9.36
N LYS A 122 -14.34 -16.21 8.12
CA LYS A 122 -13.54 -16.42 6.90
C LYS A 122 -12.30 -15.56 6.90
N THR A 123 -12.43 -14.25 7.17
CA THR A 123 -11.30 -13.31 7.20
C THR A 123 -10.35 -13.62 8.36
N LEU A 124 -10.89 -14.03 9.51
CA LEU A 124 -10.07 -14.49 10.63
C LEU A 124 -9.26 -15.75 10.27
N ALA A 125 -9.89 -16.74 9.62
CA ALA A 125 -9.21 -17.95 9.17
C ALA A 125 -8.14 -17.63 8.12
N PHE A 126 -8.42 -16.69 7.20
CA PHE A 126 -7.51 -16.27 6.15
C PHE A 126 -6.24 -15.62 6.74
N PHE A 127 -6.36 -14.63 7.62
CA PHE A 127 -5.19 -14.01 8.24
C PHE A 127 -4.44 -14.93 9.22
N LYS A 128 -5.15 -15.85 9.89
CA LYS A 128 -4.49 -16.91 10.66
C LYS A 128 -3.71 -17.89 9.77
N ALA A 129 -4.16 -18.18 8.56
CA ALA A 129 -3.37 -18.97 7.61
C ALA A 129 -2.13 -18.18 7.16
N ALA A 130 -2.27 -16.89 6.83
CA ALA A 130 -1.15 -16.03 6.49
C ALA A 130 -0.09 -15.96 7.59
N SER A 131 -0.49 -15.88 8.88
CA SER A 131 0.44 -15.82 10.02
C SER A 131 1.29 -17.07 10.22
N LYS A 132 0.87 -18.21 9.65
CA LYS A 132 1.60 -19.49 9.75
C LYS A 132 2.69 -19.65 8.70
N VAL A 133 2.69 -18.81 7.66
CA VAL A 133 3.71 -18.86 6.60
C VAL A 133 4.97 -18.15 7.11
N PRO A 134 6.14 -18.81 7.16
CA PRO A 134 7.36 -18.16 7.62
C PRO A 134 7.86 -17.17 6.56
N PHE A 135 8.04 -15.90 6.94
CA PHE A 135 8.62 -14.87 6.07
C PHE A 135 10.17 -14.95 6.04
N LYS A 136 10.79 -15.59 7.03
CA LYS A 136 12.24 -15.63 7.21
C LYS A 136 12.93 -16.39 6.07
N GLY A 137 13.90 -15.72 5.42
CA GLY A 137 14.75 -16.33 4.37
C GLY A 137 14.10 -16.38 2.99
N ARG A 138 13.04 -15.63 2.76
CA ARG A 138 12.38 -15.47 1.46
C ARG A 138 12.36 -13.98 1.11
N ASP A 139 12.44 -13.67 -0.17
CA ASP A 139 12.14 -12.35 -0.73
C ASP A 139 10.61 -12.11 -0.74
N PHE A 140 9.90 -12.57 0.32
CA PHE A 140 8.45 -12.56 0.41
C PHE A 140 7.96 -11.54 1.43
N ALA A 141 7.11 -10.65 0.96
CA ALA A 141 6.28 -9.77 1.76
C ALA A 141 5.01 -10.50 2.27
N ASP A 142 4.32 -9.87 3.23
CA ASP A 142 2.92 -10.23 3.57
C ASP A 142 2.04 -10.28 2.32
N GLN A 143 2.28 -9.36 1.38
CA GLN A 143 1.59 -9.29 0.10
C GLN A 143 1.77 -10.56 -0.73
N ASP A 144 2.96 -11.14 -0.81
CA ASP A 144 3.20 -12.36 -1.57
C ASP A 144 2.47 -13.55 -0.96
N VAL A 145 2.53 -13.68 0.38
CA VAL A 145 1.78 -14.71 1.12
C VAL A 145 0.28 -14.58 0.89
N ILE A 146 -0.25 -13.37 0.95
CA ILE A 146 -1.67 -13.11 0.72
C ILE A 146 -2.05 -13.46 -0.72
N ASN A 147 -1.26 -13.04 -1.71
CA ASN A 147 -1.49 -13.39 -3.11
C ASN A 147 -1.47 -14.90 -3.35
N ASP A 148 -0.55 -15.64 -2.73
CA ASP A 148 -0.49 -17.09 -2.83
C ASP A 148 -1.73 -17.77 -2.22
N LEU A 149 -2.19 -17.32 -1.06
CA LEU A 149 -3.42 -17.83 -0.45
C LEU A 149 -4.66 -17.55 -1.32
N LEU A 150 -4.75 -16.35 -1.90
CA LEU A 150 -5.83 -15.99 -2.81
C LEU A 150 -5.81 -16.86 -4.09
N LYS A 151 -4.64 -17.13 -4.66
CA LYS A 151 -4.47 -18.03 -5.82
C LYS A 151 -4.87 -19.48 -5.48
N GLN A 152 -4.55 -19.93 -4.28
CA GLN A 152 -4.93 -21.27 -3.78
C GLN A 152 -6.43 -21.39 -3.46
N GLY A 153 -7.11 -20.26 -3.21
CA GLY A 153 -8.53 -20.25 -2.81
C GLY A 153 -8.79 -20.84 -1.43
N PHE A 154 -7.76 -20.92 -0.57
CA PHE A 154 -7.89 -21.52 0.76
C PHE A 154 -7.04 -20.76 1.80
N PRO A 155 -7.63 -20.40 2.97
CA PRO A 155 -9.08 -20.48 3.29
C PRO A 155 -9.95 -19.64 2.36
N PRO A 156 -11.19 -20.04 2.05
CA PRO A 156 -12.02 -19.36 1.08
C PRO A 156 -12.52 -18.00 1.60
N VAL A 157 -12.24 -16.94 0.85
CA VAL A 157 -12.74 -15.58 1.07
C VAL A 157 -13.26 -15.01 -0.24
N GLN A 158 -14.32 -14.21 -0.16
CA GLN A 158 -14.75 -13.39 -1.29
C GLN A 158 -13.92 -12.11 -1.26
N TRP A 159 -13.22 -11.80 -2.35
CA TRP A 159 -12.38 -10.62 -2.39
C TRP A 159 -12.58 -9.80 -3.67
N GLY A 160 -12.26 -8.52 -3.56
CA GLY A 160 -12.36 -7.58 -4.67
C GLY A 160 -11.21 -6.57 -4.66
N LEU A 161 -11.23 -5.68 -5.65
CA LEU A 161 -10.24 -4.61 -5.80
C LEU A 161 -10.90 -3.25 -5.66
N PHE A 162 -10.19 -2.33 -5.02
CA PHE A 162 -10.55 -0.91 -5.05
C PHE A 162 -10.38 -0.32 -6.45
N PRO A 163 -11.11 0.74 -6.79
CA PRO A 163 -10.87 1.51 -8.00
C PRO A 163 -9.47 2.16 -7.97
N THR A 164 -8.97 2.57 -9.12
CA THR A 164 -7.63 3.16 -9.28
C THR A 164 -7.45 4.50 -8.56
N ASP A 165 -8.52 5.10 -8.06
CA ASP A 165 -8.47 6.27 -7.18
C ASP A 165 -7.79 5.99 -5.83
N ILE A 166 -7.81 4.74 -5.38
CA ILE A 166 -6.99 4.20 -4.30
C ILE A 166 -5.65 3.81 -4.94
N TYR A 167 -4.77 4.81 -5.05
CA TYR A 167 -3.59 4.74 -5.90
C TYR A 167 -2.33 4.31 -5.15
N GLN A 168 -1.52 3.48 -5.79
CA GLN A 168 -0.14 3.23 -5.39
C GLN A 168 0.79 3.42 -6.60
N VAL A 169 2.08 3.71 -6.36
CA VAL A 169 3.00 4.12 -7.44
C VAL A 169 3.24 3.07 -8.52
N MET A 170 2.99 1.80 -8.24
CA MET A 170 3.18 0.70 -9.20
C MET A 170 2.02 0.55 -10.19
N LEU A 171 0.89 1.25 -10.00
CA LEU A 171 -0.25 1.21 -10.92
C LEU A 171 0.03 1.79 -12.31
N GLY A 172 1.08 2.57 -12.45
CA GLY A 172 1.45 3.20 -13.72
C GLY A 172 1.28 4.71 -13.72
N LEU A 173 0.52 5.27 -14.69
CA LEU A 173 0.26 6.72 -14.71
C LEU A 173 -0.72 7.10 -13.61
N VAL A 174 -0.41 8.18 -12.88
CA VAL A 174 -1.29 8.73 -11.85
C VAL A 174 -2.66 9.04 -12.48
N PRO A 175 -3.78 8.57 -11.89
CA PRO A 175 -5.12 8.86 -12.39
C PRO A 175 -5.43 10.36 -12.27
N HIS A 176 -6.43 10.85 -12.99
CA HIS A 176 -6.86 12.26 -12.89
C HIS A 176 -7.43 12.59 -11.50
N THR A 177 -8.08 11.61 -10.88
CA THR A 177 -8.61 11.71 -9.53
C THR A 177 -7.91 10.69 -8.65
N VAL A 178 -7.40 11.14 -7.51
CA VAL A 178 -6.80 10.30 -6.48
C VAL A 178 -7.56 10.57 -5.20
N ALA A 179 -8.09 9.53 -4.57
CA ALA A 179 -8.73 9.62 -3.27
C ALA A 179 -7.70 9.37 -2.15
N LEU A 180 -6.83 8.40 -2.39
CA LEU A 180 -5.77 7.98 -1.49
C LEU A 180 -4.55 7.58 -2.32
N HIS A 181 -3.37 7.87 -1.80
CA HIS A 181 -2.10 7.42 -2.34
C HIS A 181 -1.31 6.67 -1.28
N HIS A 182 -0.83 5.49 -1.64
CA HIS A 182 0.08 4.69 -0.85
C HIS A 182 1.46 4.67 -1.51
N ALA A 183 2.50 5.08 -0.77
CA ALA A 183 3.88 5.02 -1.22
C ALA A 183 4.41 3.58 -1.11
N CYS A 184 5.36 3.23 -1.97
CA CYS A 184 5.93 1.88 -2.01
C CYS A 184 7.44 1.92 -1.82
N ALA A 185 7.97 0.90 -1.13
CA ALA A 185 9.39 0.57 -1.18
C ALA A 185 9.74 -0.05 -2.55
N THR A 186 11.02 -0.08 -2.88
CA THR A 186 11.54 -0.79 -4.05
C THR A 186 12.46 -1.91 -3.59
N ALA A 187 12.43 -3.05 -4.27
CA ALA A 187 13.33 -4.17 -4.02
C ALA A 187 14.79 -3.80 -4.38
N GLU A 188 14.97 -3.03 -5.45
CA GLU A 188 16.28 -2.58 -5.90
C GLU A 188 16.67 -1.27 -5.21
N PRO A 189 17.95 -1.12 -4.81
CA PRO A 189 18.45 0.13 -4.29
C PRO A 189 18.26 1.26 -5.29
N TYR A 190 17.66 2.36 -4.84
CA TYR A 190 17.51 3.56 -5.65
C TYR A 190 18.70 4.49 -5.46
N TYR A 191 19.26 5.01 -6.57
CA TYR A 191 20.38 5.94 -6.56
C TYR A 191 20.02 7.22 -7.29
N GLU A 192 20.33 8.36 -6.67
CA GLU A 192 20.23 9.67 -7.28
C GLU A 192 21.60 10.37 -7.24
N ASN A 193 22.10 10.80 -8.39
CA ASN A 193 23.41 11.44 -8.52
C ASN A 193 24.56 10.64 -7.86
N GLY A 194 24.50 9.30 -7.93
CA GLY A 194 25.48 8.39 -7.34
C GLY A 194 25.33 8.15 -5.82
N ARG A 195 24.38 8.80 -5.14
CA ARG A 195 24.05 8.58 -3.73
C ARG A 195 22.89 7.57 -3.61
N LYS A 196 23.06 6.57 -2.75
CA LYS A 196 21.94 5.67 -2.39
C LYS A 196 20.88 6.49 -1.63
N ILE A 197 19.65 6.44 -2.11
CA ILE A 197 18.48 7.04 -1.45
C ILE A 197 17.89 6.00 -0.50
N SER A 198 17.59 6.37 0.74
CA SER A 198 16.93 5.48 1.69
C SER A 198 15.46 5.25 1.28
N THR A 199 14.90 4.14 1.75
CA THR A 199 13.46 3.85 1.52
C THR A 199 12.57 4.96 2.06
N MET A 200 12.92 5.57 3.20
CA MET A 200 12.17 6.68 3.77
C MET A 200 12.20 7.93 2.88
N GLU A 201 13.39 8.32 2.37
CA GLU A 201 13.52 9.43 1.41
C GLU A 201 12.68 9.16 0.16
N LEU A 202 12.78 7.96 -0.41
CA LEU A 202 12.01 7.56 -1.59
C LEU A 202 10.49 7.67 -1.35
N LYS A 203 10.01 7.21 -0.20
CA LYS A 203 8.59 7.33 0.16
C LYS A 203 8.16 8.79 0.29
N CYS A 204 8.95 9.63 0.96
CA CYS A 204 8.67 11.06 1.08
C CYS A 204 8.65 11.77 -0.29
N GLU A 205 9.55 11.41 -1.21
CA GLU A 205 9.56 11.93 -2.58
C GLU A 205 8.29 11.52 -3.35
N GLN A 206 7.89 10.25 -3.26
CA GLN A 206 6.66 9.75 -3.88
C GLN A 206 5.43 10.51 -3.34
N LEU A 207 5.31 10.64 -2.01
CA LEU A 207 4.22 11.36 -1.36
C LEU A 207 4.18 12.82 -1.82
N THR A 208 5.33 13.51 -1.86
CA THR A 208 5.45 14.89 -2.33
C THR A 208 5.03 15.02 -3.80
N LEU A 209 5.52 14.13 -4.65
CA LEU A 209 5.22 14.17 -6.10
C LEU A 209 3.72 13.99 -6.36
N ILE A 210 3.09 13.01 -5.71
CA ILE A 210 1.67 12.73 -5.91
C ILE A 210 0.79 13.83 -5.33
N ARG A 211 1.18 14.45 -4.20
CA ARG A 211 0.49 15.63 -3.64
C ARG A 211 0.50 16.78 -4.64
N ARG A 212 1.65 17.14 -5.18
CA ARG A 212 1.76 18.18 -6.21
C ARG A 212 0.89 17.86 -7.42
N PHE A 213 0.91 16.60 -7.89
CA PHE A 213 0.06 16.18 -8.99
C PHE A 213 -1.44 16.31 -8.66
N ALA A 214 -1.86 15.96 -7.44
CA ALA A 214 -3.25 16.08 -7.01
C ALA A 214 -3.74 17.54 -7.00
N GLU A 215 -2.85 18.49 -6.72
CA GLU A 215 -3.12 19.94 -6.70
C GLU A 215 -3.18 20.57 -8.10
N TYR A 216 -2.65 19.90 -9.13
CA TYR A 216 -2.66 20.40 -10.49
C TYR A 216 -4.09 20.58 -11.03
N SER A 217 -4.30 21.64 -11.81
CA SER A 217 -5.50 21.78 -12.63
C SER A 217 -5.64 20.61 -13.62
N LEU A 218 -6.83 20.42 -14.15
CA LEU A 218 -7.10 19.35 -15.13
C LEU A 218 -6.18 19.47 -16.36
N LEU A 219 -5.89 20.68 -16.82
CA LEU A 219 -4.99 20.93 -17.93
C LEU A 219 -3.54 20.52 -17.59
N GLU A 220 -3.03 20.92 -16.42
CA GLU A 220 -1.68 20.57 -15.96
C GLU A 220 -1.54 19.05 -15.78
N LYS A 221 -2.56 18.40 -15.20
CA LYS A 221 -2.61 16.92 -15.09
C LYS A 221 -2.52 16.25 -16.46
N THR A 222 -3.23 16.78 -17.45
CA THR A 222 -3.20 16.24 -18.81
C THR A 222 -1.83 16.42 -19.46
N ILE A 223 -1.22 17.61 -19.34
CA ILE A 223 0.13 17.90 -19.84
C ILE A 223 1.17 16.99 -19.16
N ALA A 224 1.13 16.86 -17.84
CA ALA A 224 2.06 16.00 -17.09
C ALA A 224 1.97 14.53 -17.54
N ARG A 225 0.76 14.01 -17.76
CA ARG A 225 0.53 12.64 -18.25
C ARG A 225 1.05 12.43 -19.66
N LEU A 226 0.80 13.37 -20.58
CA LEU A 226 1.34 13.33 -21.94
C LEU A 226 2.88 13.35 -21.93
N SER A 227 3.49 14.20 -21.12
CA SER A 227 4.94 14.24 -20.95
C SER A 227 5.53 12.93 -20.43
N ALA A 228 4.86 12.29 -19.46
CA ALA A 228 5.27 10.99 -18.94
C ALA A 228 5.16 9.88 -19.99
N LEU A 229 4.09 9.88 -20.81
CA LEU A 229 3.93 8.95 -21.93
C LEU A 229 5.03 9.10 -22.98
N LEU A 230 5.35 10.35 -23.36
CA LEU A 230 6.43 10.64 -24.31
C LEU A 230 7.81 10.19 -23.80
N LYS A 231 8.12 10.42 -22.51
CA LYS A 231 9.35 9.89 -21.90
C LYS A 231 9.42 8.37 -21.95
N ARG A 232 8.32 7.68 -21.65
CA ARG A 232 8.25 6.21 -21.74
C ARG A 232 8.47 5.72 -23.17
N ALA A 233 7.82 6.35 -24.15
CA ALA A 233 7.99 6.01 -25.56
C ALA A 233 9.45 6.18 -26.00
N LYS A 234 10.12 7.29 -25.64
CA LYS A 234 11.55 7.51 -25.93
C LYS A 234 12.42 6.42 -25.31
N ASN A 235 12.23 6.07 -24.05
CA ASN A 235 12.99 5.03 -23.37
C ASN A 235 12.83 3.67 -24.04
N HIS A 236 11.61 3.28 -24.46
CA HIS A 236 11.38 2.06 -25.20
C HIS A 236 12.09 2.02 -26.57
N VAL A 237 12.15 3.15 -27.28
CA VAL A 237 12.88 3.26 -28.57
C VAL A 237 14.39 3.13 -28.34
N THR A 238 14.93 3.79 -27.31
CA THR A 238 16.37 3.72 -26.99
C THR A 238 16.81 2.31 -26.61
N ILE A 239 16.02 1.58 -25.80
CA ILE A 239 16.31 0.19 -25.43
C ILE A 239 16.28 -0.73 -26.66
N ARG A 240 15.34 -0.56 -27.58
CA ARG A 240 15.28 -1.34 -28.82
C ARG A 240 16.46 -1.07 -29.77
N LEU A 241 16.99 0.14 -29.76
CA LEU A 241 18.14 0.50 -30.61
C LEU A 241 19.48 0.03 -30.01
N SER A 242 19.60 0.00 -28.68
CA SER A 242 20.81 -0.46 -27.97
C SER A 242 20.92 -2.01 -27.91
N GLY A 243 19.82 -2.74 -28.02
CA GLY A 243 19.80 -4.21 -28.05
C GLY A 243 20.04 -4.85 -29.44
N ARG A 244 20.42 -4.05 -30.45
CA ARG A 244 20.77 -4.52 -31.83
C ARG A 244 22.26 -4.39 -32.17
N LYS A 245 23.13 -4.37 -31.14
CA LYS A 245 24.57 -4.45 -31.36
C LYS A 245 25.11 -5.77 -30.84
#